data_93bb6dd596cc589ccec8cc33f58238ae
#
_entry.id   93bb6dd596cc589ccec8cc33f58238ae
#
_cell.length_a   1.000
_cell.length_b   1.000
_cell.length_c   1.000
_cell.angle_alpha   90.00
_cell.angle_beta   90.00
_cell.angle_gamma   90.00
#
_symmetry.space_group_name_H-M   'P 1'
#
loop_
_entity.id
_entity.type
_entity.pdbx_description
1 polymer ?
#
loop_
_entity_poly.entity_id
_entity_poly.type
_entity_poly.pdbx_seq_one_letter_code
_entity_poly.pdbx_strand_id
1 'polypeptide(L)' 'MAPVTDEQVERVRALVAAIPSGRVVTYGDIAAVAGLSSPRIVGWIMRTDSPDLPWHRVITASGRPAR' A
#
# COMPACT_ATOMS: atom_id res chain seq x y z
N MET A 1 -8.77 8.10 -15.26
CA MET A 1 -8.00 7.08 -14.51
C MET A 1 -8.75 5.76 -14.54
N ALA A 2 -8.05 4.68 -14.83
CA ALA A 2 -8.70 3.37 -14.82
C ALA A 2 -9.08 3.02 -13.37
N PRO A 3 -10.25 2.39 -13.18
CA PRO A 3 -10.65 1.97 -11.84
C PRO A 3 -9.69 0.92 -11.28
N VAL A 4 -9.53 0.93 -9.97
CA VAL A 4 -8.74 -0.07 -9.27
C VAL A 4 -9.50 -1.40 -9.30
N THR A 5 -8.83 -2.46 -9.73
CA THR A 5 -9.46 -3.79 -9.79
C THR A 5 -9.35 -4.50 -8.45
N ASP A 6 -10.24 -5.48 -8.23
CA ASP A 6 -10.18 -6.31 -7.03
C ASP A 6 -8.83 -7.02 -6.93
N GLU A 7 -8.28 -7.45 -8.06
CA GLU A 7 -6.97 -8.09 -8.10
C GLU A 7 -5.87 -7.16 -7.60
N GLN A 8 -5.91 -5.88 -8.01
CA GLN A 8 -4.93 -4.90 -7.54
C GLN A 8 -5.07 -4.64 -6.04
N VAL A 9 -6.29 -4.55 -5.55
CA VAL A 9 -6.56 -4.38 -4.12
C VAL A 9 -5.97 -5.57 -3.34
N GLU A 10 -6.23 -6.78 -3.79
CA GLU A 10 -5.72 -7.98 -3.13
C GLU A 10 -4.19 -8.04 -3.14
N ARG A 11 -3.55 -7.61 -4.23
CA ARG A 11 -2.08 -7.53 -4.29
C ARG A 11 -1.53 -6.56 -3.25
N VAL A 12 -2.13 -5.39 -3.15
CA VAL A 12 -1.68 -4.39 -2.17
C VAL A 12 -1.86 -4.93 -0.75
N ARG A 13 -3.01 -5.54 -0.46
CA ARG A 13 -3.25 -6.14 0.85
C ARG A 13 -2.22 -7.22 1.18
N ALA A 14 -1.94 -8.09 0.23
CA ALA A 14 -0.97 -9.16 0.42
C ALA A 14 0.45 -8.60 0.66
N LEU A 15 0.83 -7.57 -0.09
CA LEU A 15 2.14 -6.94 0.08
C LEU A 15 2.29 -6.30 1.45
N VAL A 16 1.26 -5.58 1.91
CA VAL A 16 1.31 -4.94 3.22
C VAL A 16 1.33 -5.99 4.33
N ALA A 17 0.51 -7.02 4.21
CA ALA A 17 0.47 -8.10 5.20
C ALA A 17 1.81 -8.84 5.31
N ALA A 18 2.58 -8.88 4.22
CA ALA A 18 3.86 -9.57 4.17
C ALA A 18 5.04 -8.74 4.71
N ILE A 19 4.84 -7.47 5.04
CA ILE A 19 5.92 -6.64 5.57
C ILE A 19 6.35 -7.18 6.93
N PRO A 20 7.63 -7.59 7.08
CA PRO A 20 8.09 -8.11 8.36
C PRO A 20 8.12 -7.04 9.44
N SER A 21 8.00 -7.46 10.68
CA SER A 21 8.19 -6.60 11.82
C SER A 21 9.58 -5.96 11.77
N GLY A 22 9.66 -4.66 12.01
CA GLY A 22 10.91 -3.92 11.96
C GLY A 22 11.30 -3.43 10.57
N ARG A 23 10.50 -3.74 9.54
CA ARG A 23 10.72 -3.25 8.19
C ARG A 23 9.66 -2.25 7.79
N VAL A 24 10.04 -1.35 6.87
CA VAL A 24 9.10 -0.39 6.26
C VAL A 24 9.27 -0.42 4.74
N VAL A 25 8.18 -0.08 4.04
CA VAL A 25 8.20 0.08 2.58
C VAL A 25 7.49 1.39 2.24
N THR A 26 7.81 1.96 1.07
CA THR A 26 7.17 3.20 0.63
C THR A 26 5.91 2.89 -0.19
N TYR A 27 5.04 3.89 -0.29
CA TYR A 27 3.88 3.81 -1.18
C TYR A 27 4.31 3.49 -2.61
N GLY A 28 5.40 4.12 -3.06
CA GLY A 28 5.91 3.89 -4.41
C GLY A 28 6.37 2.46 -4.62
N ASP A 29 7.00 1.85 -3.62
CA ASP A 29 7.42 0.45 -3.69
C ASP A 29 6.23 -0.47 -3.86
N ILE A 30 5.19 -0.26 -3.08
CA ILE A 30 3.98 -1.08 -3.17
C ILE A 30 3.31 -0.89 -4.52
N ALA A 31 3.19 0.34 -4.99
CA ALA A 31 2.58 0.63 -6.27
C ALA A 31 3.33 -0.05 -7.42
N ALA A 32 4.65 -0.01 -7.39
CA ALA A 32 5.48 -0.61 -8.44
C ALA A 32 5.30 -2.12 -8.49
N VAL A 33 5.34 -2.78 -7.34
CA VAL A 33 5.21 -4.24 -7.28
C VAL A 33 3.79 -4.69 -7.61
N ALA A 34 2.79 -3.92 -7.20
CA ALA A 34 1.39 -4.24 -7.48
C ALA A 34 0.95 -3.86 -8.90
N GLY A 35 1.79 -3.19 -9.67
CA GLY A 35 1.45 -2.78 -11.02
C GLY A 35 0.49 -1.61 -11.08
N LEU A 36 0.50 -0.74 -10.08
CA LEU A 36 -0.36 0.43 -10.02
C LEU A 36 0.28 1.62 -10.73
N SER A 37 -0.55 2.48 -11.29
CA SER A 37 -0.08 3.66 -12.02
C SER A 37 0.38 4.80 -11.11
N SER A 38 0.01 4.78 -9.84
CA SER A 38 0.31 5.87 -8.93
C SER A 38 0.32 5.40 -7.48
N PRO A 39 1.24 5.93 -6.64
CA PRO A 39 1.21 5.67 -5.20
C PRO A 39 -0.07 6.13 -4.51
N ARG A 40 -0.79 7.10 -5.09
CA ARG A 40 -2.05 7.58 -4.54
C ARG A 40 -3.09 6.47 -4.41
N ILE A 41 -3.04 5.50 -5.31
CA ILE A 41 -3.97 4.37 -5.29
C ILE A 41 -3.75 3.53 -4.04
N VAL A 42 -2.51 3.37 -3.62
CA VAL A 42 -2.19 2.67 -2.37
C VAL A 42 -2.84 3.38 -1.18
N GLY A 43 -2.75 4.70 -1.13
CA GLY A 43 -3.38 5.48 -0.06
C GLY A 43 -4.90 5.35 -0.06
N TRP A 44 -5.51 5.30 -1.24
CA TRP A 44 -6.95 5.11 -1.36
C TRP A 44 -7.36 3.73 -0.81
N ILE A 45 -6.64 2.68 -1.18
CA ILE A 45 -6.91 1.32 -0.71
C ILE A 45 -6.76 1.25 0.81
N MET A 46 -5.74 1.87 1.34
CA MET A 46 -5.50 1.93 2.77
C MET A 46 -6.69 2.51 3.53
N ARG A 47 -7.26 3.59 3.01
CA ARG A 47 -8.36 4.27 3.68
C ARG A 47 -9.69 3.54 3.57
N THR A 48 -9.90 2.81 2.49
CA THR A 48 -11.23 2.30 2.17
C THR A 48 -11.41 0.82 2.45
N ASP A 49 -10.33 0.03 2.51
CA ASP A 49 -10.48 -1.42 2.46
C ASP A 49 -9.72 -2.20 3.52
N SER A 50 -8.77 -1.64 4.23
CA SER A 50 -7.83 -2.46 4.98
C SER A 50 -7.39 -1.88 6.31
N PRO A 51 -8.30 -1.56 7.23
CA PRO A 51 -7.90 -1.01 8.52
C PRO A 51 -7.17 -2.01 9.42
N ASP A 52 -7.25 -3.31 9.10
CA ASP A 52 -6.67 -4.38 9.89
C ASP A 52 -5.21 -4.70 9.56
N LEU A 53 -4.67 -4.10 8.51
CA LEU A 53 -3.30 -4.39 8.07
C LEU A 53 -2.28 -3.45 8.74
N PRO A 54 -0.98 -3.83 8.75
CA PRO A 54 0.05 -3.04 9.41
C PRO A 54 0.48 -1.82 8.58
N TRP A 55 -0.43 -0.90 8.35
CA TRP A 55 -0.18 0.30 7.55
C TRP A 55 0.90 1.20 8.14
N HIS A 56 1.19 1.08 9.44
CA HIS A 56 2.27 1.82 10.07
C HIS A 56 3.66 1.46 9.51
N ARG A 57 3.76 0.34 8.78
CA ARG A 57 4.99 -0.08 8.09
C ARG A 57 5.07 0.44 6.68
N VAL A 58 4.03 1.13 6.21
CA VAL A 58 4.02 1.78 4.91
C VAL A 58 4.25 3.27 5.13
N ILE A 59 5.26 3.82 4.49
CA ILE A 59 5.65 5.21 4.68
C ILE A 59 5.60 5.98 3.38
N THR A 60 5.49 7.30 3.49
CA THR A 60 5.59 8.20 2.35
C THR A 60 7.06 8.32 1.94
N ALA A 61 7.31 8.95 0.78
CA ALA A 61 8.66 9.20 0.32
C ALA A 61 9.47 10.06 1.29
N SER A 62 8.80 10.85 2.13
CA SER A 62 9.45 11.67 3.16
C SER A 62 9.73 10.93 4.46
N GLY A 63 9.38 9.65 4.54
CA GLY A 63 9.63 8.82 5.71
C GLY A 63 8.55 8.87 6.79
N ARG A 64 7.41 9.47 6.51
CA ARG A 64 6.31 9.53 7.48
C ARG A 64 5.44 8.28 7.38
N PRO A 65 4.95 7.75 8.52
CA PRO A 65 4.01 6.64 8.49
C PRO A 65 2.74 7.00 7.72
N ALA A 66 2.12 5.98 7.12
CA ALA A 66 0.87 6.15 6.39
C ALA A 66 -0.28 6.53 7.33
N ARG A 67 -0.16 6.17 8.58
CA ARG A 67 -1.16 6.45 9.60
C ARG A 67 -0.49 6.82 10.90
#